data_033e4840efdc76cadc00da3db2a76eae
#
_entry.id   033e4840efdc76cadc00da3db2a76eae
#
_cell.length_a   1.000
_cell.length_b   1.000
_cell.length_c   1.000
_cell.angle_alpha   90.00
_cell.angle_beta   90.00
_cell.angle_gamma   90.00
#
_symmetry.space_group_name_H-M   'P 1'
#
loop_
_entity.id
_entity.type
_entity.pdbx_description
1 polymer ?
#
loop_
_entity_poly.entity_id
_entity_poly.type
_entity_poly.pdbx_seq_one_letter_code
_entity_poly.pdbx_strand_id
1 'polypeptide(L)'
;APFDLSQQMFLARCKSLHEVWQRVPNGYLKSLLEGAGCPRTAVRDLGSLKLLQALLNVIERLNAHEEASDAFASATEPEGWRDRSEAMAPLFLNNDLRIADAHETVEQCLATLQRLGFDTANVNAGYGRALDFVMDGVINALETVAVALGKLLKLP
;
A
#
# COMPACT_ATOMS: atom_id res chain seq x y z
N ALA A 1 4.60 -21.11 -22.03
CA ALA A 1 3.24 -21.65 -22.21
C ALA A 1 2.44 -20.74 -23.14
N PRO A 2 1.66 -21.33 -24.06
CA PRO A 2 0.90 -20.53 -25.04
C PRO A 2 -0.19 -19.65 -24.43
N PHE A 3 -0.48 -19.80 -23.14
CA PHE A 3 -1.53 -19.06 -22.44
C PHE A 3 -1.00 -18.11 -21.38
N ASP A 4 0.28 -17.75 -21.42
CA ASP A 4 0.81 -16.79 -20.47
C ASP A 4 0.29 -15.37 -20.78
N LEU A 5 0.32 -14.52 -19.75
CA LEU A 5 -0.18 -13.16 -19.82
C LEU A 5 0.71 -12.26 -20.68
N SER A 6 0.09 -11.50 -21.58
CA SER A 6 0.76 -10.39 -22.23
C SER A 6 0.96 -9.23 -21.26
N GLN A 7 1.84 -8.28 -21.61
CA GLN A 7 2.03 -7.05 -20.84
C GLN A 7 0.73 -6.27 -20.66
N GLN A 8 -0.07 -6.13 -21.73
CA GLN A 8 -1.35 -5.41 -21.66
C GLN A 8 -2.34 -6.07 -20.72
N MET A 9 -2.44 -7.39 -20.76
CA MET A 9 -3.31 -8.14 -19.85
C MET A 9 -2.84 -8.03 -18.41
N PHE A 10 -1.52 -8.07 -18.18
CA PHE A 10 -0.92 -7.86 -16.87
C PHE A 10 -1.32 -6.50 -16.30
N LEU A 11 -1.13 -5.43 -17.07
CA LEU A 11 -1.48 -4.08 -16.63
C LEU A 11 -2.99 -3.94 -16.37
N ALA A 12 -3.82 -4.54 -17.22
CA ALA A 12 -5.27 -4.54 -17.02
C ALA A 12 -5.67 -5.25 -15.72
N ARG A 13 -5.03 -6.37 -15.39
CA ARG A 13 -5.27 -7.10 -14.13
C ARG A 13 -4.82 -6.30 -12.91
N CYS A 14 -3.67 -5.63 -12.99
CA CYS A 14 -3.20 -4.73 -11.92
C CYS A 14 -4.16 -3.57 -11.68
N LYS A 15 -4.74 -3.01 -12.74
CA LYS A 15 -5.79 -2.00 -12.65
C LYS A 15 -7.02 -2.54 -11.92
N SER A 16 -7.51 -3.70 -12.31
CA SER A 16 -8.66 -4.34 -11.66
C SER A 16 -8.38 -4.64 -10.18
N LEU A 17 -7.18 -5.12 -9.85
CA LEU A 17 -6.78 -5.38 -8.47
C LEU A 17 -6.77 -4.09 -7.65
N HIS A 18 -6.24 -3.00 -8.19
CA HIS A 18 -6.24 -1.69 -7.54
C HIS A 18 -7.66 -1.23 -7.22
N GLU A 19 -8.61 -1.41 -8.13
CA GLU A 19 -10.01 -1.01 -7.94
C GLU A 19 -10.68 -1.75 -6.77
N VAL A 20 -10.21 -2.96 -6.45
CA VAL A 20 -10.76 -3.74 -5.33
C VAL A 20 -10.39 -3.12 -3.97
N TRP A 21 -9.14 -2.72 -3.78
CA TRP A 21 -8.66 -2.29 -2.46
C TRP A 21 -8.65 -0.78 -2.23
N GLN A 22 -8.83 0.04 -3.27
CA GLN A 22 -8.76 1.50 -3.16
C GLN A 22 -9.98 2.17 -2.53
N ARG A 23 -11.02 1.43 -2.18
CA ARG A 23 -12.33 1.97 -1.77
C ARG A 23 -12.40 2.49 -0.33
N VAL A 24 -11.29 2.63 0.35
CA VAL A 24 -11.27 3.17 1.71
C VAL A 24 -11.59 4.67 1.66
N PRO A 25 -12.58 5.17 2.45
CA PRO A 25 -12.95 6.58 2.39
C PRO A 25 -11.85 7.50 2.89
N ASN A 26 -11.35 8.38 2.02
CA ASN A 26 -10.26 9.31 2.34
C ASN A 26 -10.63 10.28 3.46
N GLY A 27 -11.88 10.78 3.48
CA GLY A 27 -12.34 11.69 4.52
C GLY A 27 -12.26 11.06 5.91
N TYR A 28 -12.61 9.80 6.04
CA TYR A 28 -12.51 9.08 7.30
C TYR A 28 -11.05 8.91 7.74
N LEU A 29 -10.17 8.52 6.81
CA LEU A 29 -8.74 8.38 7.11
C LEU A 29 -8.12 9.71 7.54
N LYS A 30 -8.48 10.81 6.87
CA LYS A 30 -8.02 12.16 7.24
C LYS A 30 -8.45 12.52 8.65
N SER A 31 -9.71 12.27 8.99
CA SER A 31 -10.23 12.55 10.32
C SER A 31 -9.51 11.76 11.41
N LEU A 32 -9.22 10.48 11.18
CA LEU A 32 -8.45 9.65 12.11
C LEU A 32 -7.04 10.21 12.33
N LEU A 33 -6.35 10.56 11.25
CA LEU A 33 -4.98 11.09 11.34
C LEU A 33 -4.93 12.46 12.04
N GLU A 34 -5.88 13.33 11.73
CA GLU A 34 -5.98 14.62 12.42
C GLU A 34 -6.26 14.42 13.92
N GLY A 35 -7.15 13.49 14.26
CA GLY A 35 -7.39 13.11 15.66
C GLY A 35 -6.17 12.55 16.36
N ALA A 36 -5.33 11.84 15.64
CA ALA A 36 -4.07 11.31 16.17
C ALA A 36 -2.98 12.37 16.36
N GLY A 37 -3.24 13.63 15.99
CA GLY A 37 -2.30 14.73 16.12
C GLY A 37 -1.51 15.09 14.86
N CYS A 38 -1.83 14.46 13.73
CA CYS A 38 -1.19 14.81 12.46
C CYS A 38 -1.66 16.19 11.98
N PRO A 39 -0.75 17.07 11.51
CA PRO A 39 -1.12 18.40 11.08
C PRO A 39 -2.14 18.39 9.92
N ARG A 40 -3.23 19.09 10.09
CA ARG A 40 -4.33 19.15 9.11
C ARG A 40 -3.86 19.56 7.72
N THR A 41 -2.95 20.54 7.64
CA THR A 41 -2.40 21.02 6.38
C THR A 41 -1.58 19.95 5.65
N ALA A 42 -0.88 19.10 6.37
CA ALA A 42 -0.11 18.01 5.81
C ALA A 42 -1.00 16.83 5.39
N VAL A 43 -2.04 16.52 6.19
CA VAL A 43 -2.97 15.43 5.91
C VAL A 43 -3.86 15.72 4.71
N ARG A 44 -4.29 16.98 4.57
CA ARG A 44 -5.26 17.41 3.54
C ARG A 44 -4.85 17.02 2.12
N ASP A 45 -3.59 17.13 1.80
CA ASP A 45 -3.09 16.97 0.43
C ASP A 45 -2.63 15.52 0.12
N LEU A 46 -2.80 14.60 1.06
CA LEU A 46 -2.41 13.20 0.87
C LEU A 46 -3.48 12.41 0.09
N GLY A 47 -3.02 11.61 -0.86
CA GLY A 47 -3.87 10.64 -1.55
C GLY A 47 -4.10 9.36 -0.73
N SER A 48 -4.98 8.48 -1.21
CA SER A 48 -5.44 7.28 -0.50
C SER A 48 -4.30 6.40 0.04
N LEU A 49 -3.28 6.13 -0.77
CA LEU A 49 -2.17 5.26 -0.37
C LEU A 49 -1.32 5.88 0.73
N LYS A 50 -1.02 7.17 0.60
CA LYS A 50 -0.25 7.89 1.62
C LYS A 50 -1.02 8.02 2.92
N LEU A 51 -2.35 8.18 2.84
CA LEU A 51 -3.21 8.17 4.02
C LEU A 51 -3.21 6.81 4.71
N LEU A 52 -3.31 5.74 3.95
CA LEU A 52 -3.30 4.38 4.50
C LEU A 52 -1.93 4.05 5.13
N GLN A 53 -0.84 4.45 4.46
CA GLN A 53 0.52 4.30 4.99
C GLN A 53 0.71 5.07 6.30
N ALA A 54 0.24 6.32 6.34
CA ALA A 54 0.30 7.14 7.54
C ALA A 54 -0.50 6.50 8.68
N LEU A 55 -1.69 5.98 8.39
CA LEU A 55 -2.50 5.26 9.37
C LEU A 55 -1.76 4.04 9.92
N LEU A 56 -1.16 3.23 9.04
CA LEU A 56 -0.38 2.06 9.46
C LEU A 56 0.78 2.48 10.37
N ASN A 57 1.52 3.53 10.01
CA ASN A 57 2.62 4.03 10.83
C ASN A 57 2.15 4.45 12.23
N VAL A 58 1.02 5.15 12.32
CA VAL A 58 0.43 5.55 13.61
C VAL A 58 0.01 4.33 14.43
N ILE A 59 -0.67 3.37 13.81
CA ILE A 59 -1.12 2.15 14.48
C ILE A 59 0.06 1.33 15.01
N GLU A 60 1.09 1.14 14.19
CA GLU A 60 2.28 0.38 14.59
C GLU A 60 3.01 1.05 15.76
N ARG A 61 3.06 2.37 15.75
CA ARG A 61 3.62 3.13 16.87
C ARG A 61 2.82 2.91 18.15
N LEU A 62 1.50 3.00 18.08
CA LEU A 62 0.63 2.75 19.24
C LEU A 62 0.78 1.32 19.76
N ASN A 63 0.85 0.34 18.86
CA ASN A 63 1.08 -1.05 19.22
C ASN A 63 2.45 -1.26 19.88
N ALA A 64 3.48 -0.60 19.38
CA ALA A 64 4.84 -0.70 19.93
C ALA A 64 4.95 -0.13 21.34
N HIS A 65 4.14 0.89 21.66
CA HIS A 65 4.08 1.51 22.97
C HIS A 65 2.95 0.96 23.86
N GLU A 66 2.27 -0.08 23.41
CA GLU A 66 1.13 -0.71 24.10
C GLU A 66 0.00 0.30 24.44
N GLU A 67 -0.13 1.34 23.62
CA GLU A 67 -1.18 2.33 23.76
C GLU A 67 -2.50 1.83 23.19
N ALA A 68 -3.61 2.30 23.79
CA ALA A 68 -4.94 1.92 23.35
C ALA A 68 -5.42 2.77 22.16
N SER A 69 -6.50 2.32 21.50
CA SER A 69 -7.07 3.02 20.36
C SER A 69 -7.57 4.44 20.66
N ASP A 70 -7.89 4.75 21.92
CA ASP A 70 -8.26 6.10 22.34
C ASP A 70 -7.08 7.10 22.26
N ALA A 71 -5.85 6.62 22.16
CA ALA A 71 -4.68 7.44 21.88
C ALA A 71 -4.69 8.11 20.50
N PHE A 72 -5.67 7.75 19.64
CA PHE A 72 -5.96 8.53 18.42
C PHE A 72 -6.52 9.94 18.72
N ALA A 73 -6.77 10.29 19.95
CA ALA A 73 -7.14 11.64 20.38
C ALA A 73 -5.91 12.32 21.00
N SER A 74 -4.91 12.64 20.20
CA SER A 74 -3.66 13.26 20.66
C SER A 74 -3.52 14.69 20.15
N ALA A 75 -2.94 15.57 20.98
CA ALA A 75 -2.55 16.91 20.58
C ALA A 75 -1.11 16.98 20.05
N THR A 76 -0.34 15.89 20.15
CA THR A 76 1.05 15.82 19.76
C THR A 76 1.18 15.06 18.44
N GLU A 77 1.90 15.65 17.49
CA GLU A 77 2.19 15.02 16.21
C GLU A 77 2.95 13.70 16.42
N PRO A 78 2.45 12.56 15.89
CA PRO A 78 3.15 11.29 16.02
C PRO A 78 4.47 11.30 15.23
N GLU A 79 5.55 10.90 15.86
CA GLU A 79 6.83 10.80 15.17
C GLU A 79 6.78 9.73 14.07
N GLY A 80 7.33 10.06 12.90
CA GLY A 80 7.44 9.11 11.79
C GLY A 80 6.12 8.77 11.11
N TRP A 81 5.05 9.50 11.34
CA TRP A 81 3.74 9.18 10.77
C TRP A 81 3.69 9.22 9.23
N ARG A 82 4.60 9.99 8.62
CA ARG A 82 4.71 10.10 7.14
C ARG A 82 5.81 9.25 6.55
N ASP A 83 6.46 8.44 7.34
CA ASP A 83 7.58 7.63 6.87
C ASP A 83 7.12 6.59 5.85
N ARG A 84 8.03 6.25 4.95
CA ARG A 84 7.83 5.17 4.00
C ARG A 84 7.77 3.84 4.75
N SER A 85 6.72 3.06 4.48
CA SER A 85 6.58 1.70 5.01
C SER A 85 6.87 0.68 3.91
N GLU A 86 7.84 -0.18 4.12
CA GLU A 86 8.14 -1.27 3.18
C GLU A 86 6.97 -2.27 3.07
N ALA A 87 6.19 -2.44 4.12
CA ALA A 87 4.99 -3.26 4.08
C ALA A 87 3.96 -2.75 3.07
N MET A 88 3.94 -1.44 2.81
CA MET A 88 3.03 -0.79 1.87
C MET A 88 3.56 -0.75 0.43
N ALA A 89 4.83 -1.08 0.21
CA ALA A 89 5.46 -0.99 -1.11
C ALA A 89 4.69 -1.73 -2.22
N PRO A 90 4.12 -2.94 -1.99
CA PRO A 90 3.33 -3.62 -3.02
C PRO A 90 2.08 -2.85 -3.46
N LEU A 91 1.43 -2.09 -2.57
CA LEU A 91 0.28 -1.27 -2.91
C LEU A 91 0.67 -0.08 -3.79
N PHE A 92 1.79 0.57 -3.47
CA PHE A 92 2.33 1.65 -4.31
C PHE A 92 2.73 1.14 -5.68
N LEU A 93 3.37 -0.04 -5.76
CA LEU A 93 3.69 -0.69 -7.02
C LEU A 93 2.43 -0.98 -7.84
N ASN A 94 1.39 -1.54 -7.21
CA ASN A 94 0.13 -1.83 -7.90
C ASN A 94 -0.51 -0.55 -8.45
N ASN A 95 -0.47 0.54 -7.70
CA ASN A 95 -0.94 1.83 -8.17
C ASN A 95 -0.14 2.34 -9.38
N ASP A 96 1.19 2.22 -9.34
CA ASP A 96 2.05 2.64 -10.45
C ASP A 96 1.77 1.81 -11.71
N LEU A 97 1.59 0.49 -11.55
CA LEU A 97 1.21 -0.39 -12.66
C LEU A 97 -0.16 -0.08 -13.23
N ARG A 98 -1.09 0.39 -12.40
CA ARG A 98 -2.43 0.79 -12.85
C ARG A 98 -2.38 1.94 -13.87
N ILE A 99 -1.46 2.87 -13.68
CA ILE A 99 -1.33 4.05 -14.53
C ILE A 99 -0.22 3.90 -15.58
N ALA A 100 0.46 2.76 -15.62
CA ALA A 100 1.55 2.50 -16.54
C ALA A 100 0.99 2.21 -17.94
N ASP A 101 0.99 3.19 -18.81
CA ASP A 101 0.59 3.09 -20.21
C ASP A 101 1.75 3.38 -21.17
N ALA A 102 2.80 4.03 -20.68
CA ALA A 102 4.00 4.35 -21.44
C ALA A 102 5.11 3.33 -21.13
N HIS A 103 5.90 3.00 -22.13
CA HIS A 103 6.99 2.03 -22.04
C HIS A 103 8.00 2.35 -20.93
N GLU A 104 8.35 3.61 -20.78
CA GLU A 104 9.27 4.09 -19.74
C GLU A 104 8.73 3.79 -18.32
N THR A 105 7.44 4.02 -18.11
CA THR A 105 6.79 3.73 -16.81
C THR A 105 6.79 2.23 -16.50
N VAL A 106 6.60 1.39 -17.51
CA VAL A 106 6.67 -0.07 -17.35
C VAL A 106 8.08 -0.50 -16.94
N GLU A 107 9.14 0.07 -17.54
CA GLU A 107 10.50 -0.22 -17.14
C GLU A 107 10.78 0.14 -15.68
N GLN A 108 10.27 1.30 -15.22
CA GLN A 108 10.38 1.71 -13.83
C GLN A 108 9.64 0.74 -12.90
N CYS A 109 8.46 0.26 -13.29
CA CYS A 109 7.72 -0.73 -12.54
C CYS A 109 8.45 -2.07 -12.45
N LEU A 110 9.10 -2.51 -13.53
CA LEU A 110 9.92 -3.72 -13.53
C LEU A 110 11.12 -3.58 -12.58
N ALA A 111 11.75 -2.41 -12.55
CA ALA A 111 12.82 -2.12 -11.61
C ALA A 111 12.34 -2.21 -10.15
N THR A 112 11.13 -1.71 -9.87
CA THR A 112 10.52 -1.82 -8.55
C THR A 112 10.20 -3.27 -8.19
N LEU A 113 9.67 -4.07 -9.13
CA LEU A 113 9.43 -5.50 -8.93
C LEU A 113 10.73 -6.22 -8.56
N GLN A 114 11.81 -5.92 -9.27
CA GLN A 114 13.12 -6.50 -8.99
C GLN A 114 13.61 -6.13 -7.60
N ARG A 115 13.47 -4.87 -7.21
CA ARG A 115 13.83 -4.39 -5.87
C ARG A 115 13.05 -5.12 -4.77
N LEU A 116 11.79 -5.46 -5.04
CA LEU A 116 10.94 -6.21 -4.10
C LEU A 116 11.20 -7.72 -4.12
N GLY A 117 12.13 -8.19 -4.93
CA GLY A 117 12.58 -9.58 -4.94
C GLY A 117 12.08 -10.43 -6.11
N PHE A 118 11.37 -9.84 -7.07
CA PHE A 118 10.93 -10.56 -8.26
C PHE A 118 12.07 -10.65 -9.28
N ASP A 119 12.27 -11.84 -9.83
CA ASP A 119 13.26 -12.05 -10.92
C ASP A 119 12.63 -11.63 -12.26
N THR A 120 13.03 -10.47 -12.75
CA THR A 120 12.51 -9.89 -14.00
C THR A 120 13.11 -10.54 -15.26
N ALA A 121 14.10 -11.41 -15.14
CA ALA A 121 14.73 -12.06 -16.29
C ALA A 121 13.75 -12.91 -17.10
N ASN A 122 12.68 -13.40 -16.47
CA ASN A 122 11.69 -14.28 -17.08
C ASN A 122 10.48 -13.53 -17.67
N VAL A 123 10.44 -12.21 -17.59
CA VAL A 123 9.29 -11.42 -18.07
C VAL A 123 9.07 -11.59 -19.59
N ASN A 124 10.12 -11.82 -20.34
CA ASN A 124 10.04 -12.04 -21.79
C ASN A 124 9.23 -13.30 -22.17
N ALA A 125 9.10 -14.26 -21.25
CA ALA A 125 8.28 -15.47 -21.45
C ALA A 125 6.78 -15.24 -21.11
N GLY A 126 6.45 -14.10 -20.52
CA GLY A 126 5.09 -13.72 -20.11
C GLY A 126 5.03 -13.12 -18.70
N TYR A 127 3.89 -12.56 -18.38
CA TYR A 127 3.68 -11.77 -17.16
C TYR A 127 2.89 -12.48 -16.06
N GLY A 128 2.55 -13.77 -16.25
CA GLY A 128 1.74 -14.51 -15.28
C GLY A 128 2.36 -14.54 -13.87
N ARG A 129 3.65 -14.85 -13.78
CA ARG A 129 4.36 -14.87 -12.51
C ARG A 129 4.51 -13.47 -11.90
N ALA A 130 4.67 -12.45 -12.73
CA ALA A 130 4.70 -11.06 -12.26
C ALA A 130 3.36 -10.68 -11.64
N LEU A 131 2.24 -11.08 -12.24
CA LEU A 131 0.90 -10.85 -11.69
C LEU A 131 0.74 -11.56 -10.35
N ASP A 132 1.12 -12.83 -10.24
CA ASP A 132 1.06 -13.59 -8.99
C ASP A 132 1.88 -12.88 -7.89
N PHE A 133 3.07 -12.42 -8.23
CA PHE A 133 3.93 -11.68 -7.31
C PHE A 133 3.27 -10.38 -6.81
N VAL A 134 2.68 -9.60 -7.71
CA VAL A 134 1.96 -8.36 -7.36
C VAL A 134 0.76 -8.68 -6.48
N MET A 135 -0.04 -9.68 -6.83
CA MET A 135 -1.22 -10.08 -6.07
C MET A 135 -0.85 -10.52 -4.66
N ASP A 136 0.16 -11.39 -4.53
CA ASP A 136 0.65 -11.86 -3.23
C ASP A 136 1.16 -10.68 -2.39
N GLY A 137 1.88 -9.76 -3.01
CA GLY A 137 2.37 -8.56 -2.35
C GLY A 137 1.24 -7.67 -1.83
N VAL A 138 0.21 -7.45 -2.63
CA VAL A 138 -0.98 -6.67 -2.23
C VAL A 138 -1.70 -7.34 -1.07
N ILE A 139 -1.90 -8.66 -1.13
CA ILE A 139 -2.53 -9.43 -0.06
C ILE A 139 -1.72 -9.30 1.22
N ASN A 140 -0.41 -9.49 1.16
CA ASN A 140 0.47 -9.38 2.32
C ASN A 140 0.45 -7.98 2.94
N ALA A 141 0.42 -6.92 2.11
CA ALA A 141 0.32 -5.55 2.59
C ALA A 141 -1.00 -5.29 3.31
N LEU A 142 -2.12 -5.75 2.74
CA LEU A 142 -3.44 -5.62 3.36
C LEU A 142 -3.54 -6.44 4.65
N GLU A 143 -2.96 -7.63 4.69
CA GLU A 143 -2.89 -8.45 5.91
C GLU A 143 -2.08 -7.75 7.00
N THR A 144 -0.97 -7.09 6.65
CA THR A 144 -0.17 -6.32 7.60
C THR A 144 -1.01 -5.22 8.24
N VAL A 145 -1.79 -4.49 7.45
CA VAL A 145 -2.71 -3.46 7.96
C VAL A 145 -3.77 -4.09 8.87
N ALA A 146 -4.38 -5.19 8.44
CA ALA A 146 -5.43 -5.88 9.20
C ALA A 146 -4.90 -6.42 10.54
N VAL A 147 -3.72 -7.03 10.55
CA VAL A 147 -3.09 -7.55 11.78
C VAL A 147 -2.76 -6.40 12.75
N ALA A 148 -2.17 -5.32 12.25
CA ALA A 148 -1.84 -4.16 13.07
C ALA A 148 -3.10 -3.54 13.69
N LEU A 149 -4.16 -3.39 12.90
CA LEU A 149 -5.44 -2.87 13.36
C LEU A 149 -6.11 -3.82 14.37
N GLY A 150 -6.09 -5.12 14.10
CA GLY A 150 -6.61 -6.14 15.01
C GLY A 150 -5.90 -6.12 16.37
N LYS A 151 -4.58 -5.95 16.39
CA LYS A 151 -3.80 -5.82 17.60
C LYS A 151 -4.19 -4.56 18.39
N LEU A 152 -4.32 -3.42 17.70
CA LEU A 152 -4.72 -2.16 18.34
C LEU A 152 -6.11 -2.27 18.99
N LEU A 153 -7.06 -2.89 18.29
CA LEU A 153 -8.43 -3.08 18.74
C LEU A 153 -8.60 -4.27 19.68
N LYS A 154 -7.52 -5.01 19.96
CA LYS A 154 -7.52 -6.22 20.81
C LYS A 154 -8.53 -7.28 20.34
N LEU A 155 -8.65 -7.44 19.02
CA LEU A 155 -9.47 -8.49 18.42
C LEU A 155 -8.79 -9.86 18.55
N PRO A 156 -9.59 -10.95 18.69
CA PRO A 156 -9.05 -12.31 18.74
C PRO A 156 -8.37 -12.74 17.43
#